data_4b3877fde23abc0ac2088d8cf8c5d373
#
_entry.id   4b3877fde23abc0ac2088d8cf8c5d373
#
_cell.length_a   1.000
_cell.length_b   1.000
_cell.length_c   1.000
_cell.angle_alpha   90.00
_cell.angle_beta   90.00
_cell.angle_gamma   90.00
#
_symmetry.space_group_name_H-M   'P 1'
#
loop_
_entity.id
_entity.type
_entity.pdbx_description
1 polymer ?
#
loop_
_entity_poly.entity_id
_entity_poly.type
_entity_poly.pdbx_seq_one_letter_code
_entity_poly.pdbx_strand_id
1 'polypeptide(L)'
;MVMLPQFFINKNKIKKTTEKILPNYVNLLIKKIEILTDAKFEENIEEINRESNKLLDQLKTIIYDKKKSKFYISKESKTSLNLVVALENLNFFIDNVKKDELILLKEKLILLKDNIIKYDKNSLTNLKLKDSNSSKFNIQLKTKIEFAIKSLIEFKEEKSTYSFCFNRKSRENDAYTLTKFKFNPIRLSYSFRMAILITITFFIMEYFHLTQGRWIVYAVLSLTQPYYEKTLTRAKQRFLSTVIATIIISILYSIFTTQISRGIILLFSGYLMSYFRSSYKTSMILITITAIGMALMPSESLTIVGNYGHVNVIIISLLRIGYVLIGTVMALLVNKFLFFYNVPKANNKLEETSNNMLKDLFNNLEKIILYNNLDNYVNNSYLLVSSFQKTKIENLQYLNINTNNKELLDIAKNNIALSNSIYFFTNFIKQNKLTNEEQQNLIQFLNNFKNNPKNLKNNLENKNVSDNIKALSYLLLEIYDNAKVSQVI
;
A
#
# COMPACT_ATOMS: atom_id res chain seq x y z
N MET A 1 -0.62 -14.02 28.15
CA MET A 1 -2.01 -14.50 27.93
C MET A 1 -2.93 -13.51 27.16
N VAL A 2 -2.41 -12.55 26.41
CA VAL A 2 -3.21 -11.50 25.71
C VAL A 2 -3.27 -11.72 24.18
N MET A 3 -2.61 -12.74 23.62
CA MET A 3 -2.58 -12.96 22.16
C MET A 3 -3.73 -13.80 21.58
N LEU A 4 -4.48 -14.54 22.37
CA LEU A 4 -5.57 -15.40 21.91
C LEU A 4 -6.82 -14.66 21.40
N PRO A 5 -7.27 -13.54 22.02
CA PRO A 5 -8.46 -12.83 21.52
C PRO A 5 -8.27 -12.15 20.17
N GLN A 6 -7.06 -11.70 19.84
CA GLN A 6 -6.78 -11.03 18.55
C GLN A 6 -6.86 -11.97 17.34
N PHE A 7 -6.60 -13.26 17.54
CA PHE A 7 -6.71 -14.27 16.48
C PHE A 7 -8.17 -14.53 16.08
N PHE A 8 -9.10 -14.51 17.04
CA PHE A 8 -10.53 -14.74 16.77
C PHE A 8 -11.26 -13.50 16.24
N ILE A 9 -10.84 -12.29 16.64
CA ILE A 9 -11.46 -11.02 16.21
C ILE A 9 -11.13 -10.67 14.74
N ASN A 10 -10.06 -11.26 14.19
CA ASN A 10 -9.58 -10.95 12.82
C ASN A 10 -10.20 -11.81 11.71
N LYS A 11 -11.15 -12.70 12.04
CA LYS A 11 -11.87 -13.50 11.06
C LYS A 11 -12.69 -12.56 10.17
N ASN A 12 -12.48 -12.58 8.86
CA ASN A 12 -13.18 -11.73 7.87
C ASN A 12 -12.91 -10.21 7.92
N LYS A 13 -11.84 -9.75 8.59
CA LYS A 13 -11.55 -8.31 8.66
C LYS A 13 -11.31 -7.68 7.28
N ILE A 14 -10.63 -8.41 6.36
CA ILE A 14 -10.39 -7.92 4.99
C ILE A 14 -11.72 -7.78 4.27
N LYS A 15 -12.54 -8.84 4.24
CA LYS A 15 -13.83 -8.84 3.56
C LYS A 15 -14.74 -7.72 4.07
N LYS A 16 -14.92 -7.61 5.40
CA LYS A 16 -15.71 -6.55 6.03
C LYS A 16 -15.20 -5.14 5.73
N THR A 17 -13.87 -4.94 5.78
CA THR A 17 -13.29 -3.62 5.47
C THR A 17 -13.42 -3.29 4.00
N THR A 18 -13.22 -4.28 3.11
CA THR A 18 -13.43 -4.13 1.68
C THR A 18 -14.87 -3.78 1.36
N GLU A 19 -15.85 -4.48 1.95
CA GLU A 19 -17.29 -4.19 1.80
C GLU A 19 -17.68 -2.78 2.28
N LYS A 20 -16.99 -2.24 3.30
CA LYS A 20 -17.24 -0.88 3.80
C LYS A 20 -16.64 0.20 2.91
N ILE A 21 -15.46 -0.03 2.33
CA ILE A 21 -14.71 0.99 1.59
C ILE A 21 -15.11 1.04 0.11
N LEU A 22 -15.38 -0.12 -0.52
CA LEU A 22 -15.65 -0.20 -1.97
C LEU A 22 -16.84 0.63 -2.44
N PRO A 23 -18.00 0.70 -1.73
CA PRO A 23 -19.10 1.55 -2.16
C PRO A 23 -18.72 3.02 -2.24
N ASN A 24 -17.91 3.49 -1.29
CA ASN A 24 -17.41 4.86 -1.28
C ASN A 24 -16.47 5.11 -2.46
N TYR A 25 -15.61 4.14 -2.78
CA TYR A 25 -14.74 4.23 -3.94
C TYR A 25 -15.53 4.31 -5.25
N VAL A 26 -16.54 3.44 -5.44
CA VAL A 26 -17.40 3.47 -6.64
C VAL A 26 -18.19 4.78 -6.72
N ASN A 27 -18.63 5.35 -5.59
CA ASN A 27 -19.23 6.68 -5.56
C ASN A 27 -18.30 7.77 -6.10
N LEU A 28 -17.02 7.73 -5.74
CA LEU A 28 -16.04 8.68 -6.28
C LEU A 28 -15.85 8.52 -7.80
N LEU A 29 -15.88 7.29 -8.32
CA LEU A 29 -15.84 7.04 -9.76
C LEU A 29 -17.08 7.62 -10.47
N ILE A 30 -18.26 7.46 -9.88
CA ILE A 30 -19.52 8.02 -10.41
C ILE A 30 -19.43 9.55 -10.42
N LYS A 31 -19.01 10.19 -9.33
CA LYS A 31 -18.78 11.64 -9.27
C LYS A 31 -17.77 12.12 -10.30
N LYS A 32 -16.68 11.39 -10.50
CA LYS A 32 -15.66 11.68 -11.51
C LYS A 32 -16.29 11.71 -12.91
N ILE A 33 -17.16 10.75 -13.23
CA ILE A 33 -17.88 10.74 -14.53
C ILE A 33 -18.82 11.93 -14.63
N GLU A 34 -19.53 12.29 -13.56
CA GLU A 34 -20.43 13.46 -13.54
C GLU A 34 -19.69 14.76 -13.87
N ILE A 35 -18.52 14.96 -13.29
CA ILE A 35 -17.68 16.13 -13.58
C ILE A 35 -17.16 16.11 -15.02
N LEU A 36 -16.77 14.94 -15.53
CA LEU A 36 -16.27 14.81 -16.91
C LEU A 36 -17.40 15.00 -17.96
N THR A 37 -18.65 14.69 -17.61
CA THR A 37 -19.81 14.83 -18.50
C THR A 37 -20.47 16.21 -18.41
N ASP A 38 -20.58 16.79 -17.21
CA ASP A 38 -21.23 18.07 -16.96
C ASP A 38 -20.20 19.16 -16.66
N ALA A 39 -20.06 20.14 -17.55
CA ALA A 39 -19.17 21.29 -17.38
C ALA A 39 -19.57 22.25 -16.23
N LYS A 40 -20.67 21.98 -15.54
CA LYS A 40 -21.21 22.81 -14.44
C LYS A 40 -20.67 22.46 -13.05
N PHE A 41 -19.96 21.33 -12.91
CA PHE A 41 -19.37 20.94 -11.63
C PHE A 41 -17.98 21.57 -11.48
N GLU A 42 -17.85 22.52 -10.56
CA GLU A 42 -16.58 23.17 -10.17
C GLU A 42 -15.71 22.30 -9.24
N GLU A 43 -16.15 21.09 -8.89
CA GLU A 43 -15.33 20.19 -8.06
C GLU A 43 -14.03 19.81 -8.79
N ASN A 44 -12.94 19.90 -8.05
CA ASN A 44 -11.61 19.64 -8.59
C ASN A 44 -11.40 18.13 -8.82
N ILE A 45 -11.27 17.71 -10.10
CA ILE A 45 -10.97 16.32 -10.48
C ILE A 45 -9.73 15.78 -9.75
N GLU A 46 -8.74 16.65 -9.46
CA GLU A 46 -7.54 16.24 -8.72
C GLU A 46 -7.85 15.83 -7.28
N GLU A 47 -8.84 16.46 -6.65
CA GLU A 47 -9.25 16.09 -5.29
C GLU A 47 -9.94 14.73 -5.27
N ILE A 48 -10.85 14.47 -6.22
CA ILE A 48 -11.51 13.16 -6.36
C ILE A 48 -10.47 12.06 -6.66
N ASN A 49 -9.52 12.33 -7.55
CA ASN A 49 -8.44 11.39 -7.83
C ASN A 49 -7.57 11.13 -6.58
N ARG A 50 -7.31 12.15 -5.77
CA ARG A 50 -6.56 12.01 -4.51
C ARG A 50 -7.33 11.17 -3.49
N GLU A 51 -8.64 11.40 -3.34
CA GLU A 51 -9.47 10.62 -2.43
C GLU A 51 -9.62 9.17 -2.89
N SER A 52 -9.88 8.94 -4.17
CA SER A 52 -10.00 7.60 -4.74
C SER A 52 -8.71 6.79 -4.56
N ASN A 53 -7.55 7.40 -4.83
CA ASN A 53 -6.26 6.77 -4.60
C ASN A 53 -6.02 6.46 -3.12
N LYS A 54 -6.44 7.33 -2.19
CA LYS A 54 -6.35 7.09 -0.75
C LYS A 54 -7.17 5.87 -0.31
N LEU A 55 -8.38 5.71 -0.84
CA LEU A 55 -9.22 4.54 -0.53
C LEU A 55 -8.64 3.25 -1.11
N LEU A 56 -8.14 3.26 -2.36
CA LEU A 56 -7.46 2.12 -2.97
C LEU A 56 -6.22 1.72 -2.17
N ASP A 57 -5.45 2.69 -1.74
CA ASP A 57 -4.25 2.48 -0.94
C ASP A 57 -4.56 1.85 0.41
N GLN A 58 -5.63 2.29 1.07
CA GLN A 58 -6.10 1.65 2.30
C GLN A 58 -6.45 0.18 2.07
N LEU A 59 -7.18 -0.14 1.00
CA LEU A 59 -7.53 -1.50 0.65
C LEU A 59 -6.30 -2.36 0.33
N LYS A 60 -5.40 -1.87 -0.53
CA LYS A 60 -4.16 -2.58 -0.88
C LYS A 60 -3.26 -2.81 0.33
N THR A 61 -3.15 -1.83 1.22
CA THR A 61 -2.36 -1.95 2.46
C THR A 61 -2.93 -3.03 3.38
N ILE A 62 -4.25 -3.08 3.57
CA ILE A 62 -4.90 -4.11 4.39
C ILE A 62 -4.69 -5.51 3.82
N ILE A 63 -4.77 -5.65 2.49
CA ILE A 63 -4.51 -6.91 1.79
C ILE A 63 -3.03 -7.30 1.93
N TYR A 64 -2.12 -6.34 1.82
CA TYR A 64 -0.68 -6.55 1.92
C TYR A 64 -0.21 -6.87 3.34
N ASP A 65 -0.70 -6.15 4.37
CA ASP A 65 -0.28 -6.31 5.76
C ASP A 65 -0.63 -7.69 6.35
N LYS A 66 -1.69 -8.33 5.87
CA LYS A 66 -2.02 -9.70 6.25
C LYS A 66 -1.08 -10.77 5.63
N LYS A 67 -0.21 -10.37 4.73
CA LYS A 67 0.86 -11.21 4.16
C LYS A 67 2.02 -11.42 5.16
N LYS A 68 1.71 -11.81 6.40
CA LYS A 68 2.73 -12.02 7.47
C LYS A 68 3.66 -13.20 7.24
N SER A 69 3.35 -14.10 6.32
CA SER A 69 4.26 -15.18 5.92
C SER A 69 4.58 -15.04 4.44
N LYS A 70 5.84 -14.84 4.14
CA LYS A 70 6.52 -14.86 2.85
C LYS A 70 5.67 -15.43 1.70
N PHE A 71 5.22 -14.58 0.75
CA PHE A 71 4.78 -14.97 -0.59
C PHE A 71 3.42 -15.67 -0.77
N TYR A 72 2.59 -15.82 0.23
CA TYR A 72 1.27 -16.41 0.09
C TYR A 72 0.15 -15.41 0.33
N ILE A 73 -0.66 -15.14 -0.67
CA ILE A 73 -1.90 -14.35 -0.55
C ILE A 73 -3.03 -15.34 -0.22
N SER A 74 -3.74 -15.12 0.90
CA SER A 74 -4.91 -15.94 1.22
C SER A 74 -5.96 -15.83 0.12
N LYS A 75 -6.82 -16.85 -0.04
CA LYS A 75 -7.88 -16.86 -1.04
C LYS A 75 -8.82 -15.65 -0.89
N GLU A 76 -9.19 -15.30 0.37
CA GLU A 76 -9.96 -14.09 0.71
C GLU A 76 -9.25 -12.79 0.28
N SER A 77 -7.94 -12.72 0.47
CA SER A 77 -7.15 -11.57 0.05
C SER A 77 -7.05 -11.49 -1.48
N LYS A 78 -7.00 -12.63 -2.16
CA LYS A 78 -6.93 -12.71 -3.62
C LYS A 78 -8.24 -12.25 -4.27
N THR A 79 -9.39 -12.70 -3.78
CA THR A 79 -10.71 -12.27 -4.30
C THR A 79 -10.95 -10.78 -4.03
N SER A 80 -10.57 -10.29 -2.84
CA SER A 80 -10.59 -8.85 -2.54
C SER A 80 -9.67 -8.06 -3.48
N LEU A 81 -8.47 -8.56 -3.75
CA LEU A 81 -7.51 -7.92 -4.65
C LEU A 81 -8.02 -7.89 -6.10
N ASN A 82 -8.59 -8.98 -6.59
CA ASN A 82 -9.18 -9.05 -7.93
C ASN A 82 -10.26 -7.98 -8.11
N LEU A 83 -11.13 -7.82 -7.13
CA LEU A 83 -12.19 -6.80 -7.18
C LEU A 83 -11.63 -5.38 -7.11
N VAL A 84 -10.65 -5.11 -6.26
CA VAL A 84 -9.96 -3.81 -6.17
C VAL A 84 -9.28 -3.46 -7.49
N VAL A 85 -8.58 -4.41 -8.10
CA VAL A 85 -7.91 -4.22 -9.40
C VAL A 85 -8.91 -4.03 -10.53
N ALA A 86 -10.03 -4.75 -10.52
CA ALA A 86 -11.10 -4.55 -11.51
C ALA A 86 -11.63 -3.11 -11.49
N LEU A 87 -11.89 -2.57 -10.29
CA LEU A 87 -12.37 -1.20 -10.13
C LEU A 87 -11.30 -0.15 -10.46
N GLU A 88 -10.03 -0.42 -10.14
CA GLU A 88 -8.92 0.45 -10.54
C GLU A 88 -8.76 0.50 -12.07
N ASN A 89 -8.92 -0.64 -12.76
CA ASN A 89 -8.93 -0.67 -14.23
C ASN A 89 -10.09 0.14 -14.84
N LEU A 90 -11.25 0.12 -14.20
CA LEU A 90 -12.36 0.98 -14.61
C LEU A 90 -12.04 2.46 -14.39
N ASN A 91 -11.34 2.82 -13.30
CA ASN A 91 -10.90 4.20 -13.08
C ASN A 91 -9.93 4.69 -14.16
N PHE A 92 -8.91 3.89 -14.51
CA PHE A 92 -8.01 4.22 -15.63
C PHE A 92 -8.75 4.31 -16.97
N PHE A 93 -9.78 3.49 -17.14
CA PHE A 93 -10.58 3.51 -18.38
C PHE A 93 -11.41 4.79 -18.49
N ILE A 94 -11.97 5.30 -17.38
CA ILE A 94 -12.73 6.56 -17.35
C ILE A 94 -11.92 7.73 -17.91
N ASP A 95 -10.62 7.81 -17.61
CA ASP A 95 -9.75 8.89 -18.03
C ASP A 95 -9.50 8.94 -19.56
N ASN A 96 -9.78 7.83 -20.27
CA ASN A 96 -9.47 7.64 -21.69
C ASN A 96 -10.71 7.52 -22.59
N VAL A 97 -11.92 7.77 -22.06
CA VAL A 97 -13.21 7.52 -22.74
C VAL A 97 -13.87 8.81 -23.17
N LYS A 98 -14.63 8.76 -24.27
CA LYS A 98 -15.42 9.90 -24.78
C LYS A 98 -16.66 10.16 -23.90
N LYS A 99 -17.15 11.42 -23.88
CA LYS A 99 -18.26 11.83 -23.01
C LYS A 99 -19.53 11.00 -23.18
N ASP A 100 -19.93 10.69 -24.40
CA ASP A 100 -21.16 9.93 -24.69
C ASP A 100 -21.09 8.49 -24.14
N GLU A 101 -19.90 7.93 -24.10
CA GLU A 101 -19.62 6.59 -23.63
C GLU A 101 -19.55 6.52 -22.08
N LEU A 102 -19.25 7.65 -21.42
CA LEU A 102 -19.19 7.75 -19.96
C LEU A 102 -20.58 7.60 -19.31
N ILE A 103 -21.65 8.00 -19.99
CA ILE A 103 -23.02 7.89 -19.49
C ILE A 103 -23.39 6.42 -19.30
N LEU A 104 -23.10 5.57 -20.30
CA LEU A 104 -23.33 4.12 -20.22
C LEU A 104 -22.53 3.48 -19.08
N LEU A 105 -21.27 3.91 -18.90
CA LEU A 105 -20.41 3.41 -17.84
C LEU A 105 -20.96 3.82 -16.46
N LYS A 106 -21.50 5.05 -16.30
CA LYS A 106 -22.12 5.53 -15.06
C LYS A 106 -23.27 4.62 -14.62
N GLU A 107 -24.20 4.29 -15.53
CA GLU A 107 -25.32 3.39 -15.21
C GLU A 107 -24.83 2.01 -14.70
N LYS A 108 -23.80 1.46 -15.35
CA LYS A 108 -23.23 0.18 -14.94
C LYS A 108 -22.51 0.25 -13.60
N LEU A 109 -21.85 1.35 -13.29
CA LEU A 109 -21.21 1.57 -11.98
C LEU A 109 -22.23 1.73 -10.86
N ILE A 110 -23.38 2.36 -11.09
CA ILE A 110 -24.47 2.47 -10.10
C ILE A 110 -24.97 1.07 -9.75
N LEU A 111 -25.30 0.24 -10.75
CA LEU A 111 -25.74 -1.12 -10.55
C LEU A 111 -24.69 -1.97 -9.84
N LEU A 112 -23.41 -1.79 -10.16
CA LEU A 112 -22.32 -2.51 -9.51
C LEU A 112 -22.17 -2.10 -8.05
N LYS A 113 -22.31 -0.82 -7.73
CA LYS A 113 -22.32 -0.29 -6.36
C LYS A 113 -23.45 -0.90 -5.54
N ASP A 114 -24.67 -0.93 -6.09
CA ASP A 114 -25.83 -1.47 -5.41
C ASP A 114 -25.64 -2.96 -5.08
N ASN A 115 -25.01 -3.71 -5.99
CA ASN A 115 -24.65 -5.11 -5.77
C ASN A 115 -23.49 -5.30 -4.79
N ILE A 116 -22.58 -4.34 -4.64
CA ILE A 116 -21.58 -4.39 -3.56
C ILE A 116 -22.27 -4.26 -2.20
N ILE A 117 -23.29 -3.39 -2.09
CA ILE A 117 -24.03 -3.14 -0.85
C ILE A 117 -25.00 -4.29 -0.59
N LYS A 118 -25.89 -4.57 -1.53
CA LYS A 118 -26.92 -5.62 -1.45
C LYS A 118 -26.75 -6.58 -2.61
N TYR A 119 -26.09 -7.70 -2.33
CA TYR A 119 -25.76 -8.69 -3.35
C TYR A 119 -27.02 -9.39 -3.87
N ASP A 120 -27.25 -9.24 -5.17
CA ASP A 120 -28.26 -9.98 -5.92
C ASP A 120 -27.64 -10.53 -7.22
N LYS A 121 -27.52 -11.86 -7.30
CA LYS A 121 -26.92 -12.55 -8.44
C LYS A 121 -27.72 -12.36 -9.74
N ASN A 122 -29.03 -12.24 -9.65
CA ASN A 122 -29.90 -12.08 -10.81
C ASN A 122 -29.76 -10.68 -11.43
N SER A 123 -29.61 -9.64 -10.60
CA SER A 123 -29.37 -8.29 -11.09
C SER A 123 -28.02 -8.14 -11.79
N LEU A 124 -27.02 -8.93 -11.38
CA LEU A 124 -25.68 -8.95 -12.01
C LEU A 124 -25.70 -9.57 -13.42
N THR A 125 -26.63 -10.48 -13.72
CA THR A 125 -26.79 -11.03 -15.07
C THR A 125 -27.28 -9.98 -16.06
N ASN A 126 -28.08 -9.02 -15.61
CA ASN A 126 -28.59 -7.90 -16.41
C ASN A 126 -27.52 -6.84 -16.70
N LEU A 127 -26.38 -6.87 -15.97
CA LEU A 127 -25.23 -6.01 -16.24
C LEU A 127 -24.45 -6.40 -17.49
N LYS A 128 -24.60 -7.64 -17.98
CA LYS A 128 -23.94 -8.08 -19.21
C LYS A 128 -24.42 -7.21 -20.36
N LEU A 129 -23.48 -6.62 -21.08
CA LEU A 129 -23.79 -5.87 -22.30
C LEU A 129 -24.27 -6.85 -23.36
N LYS A 130 -25.46 -6.60 -23.92
CA LYS A 130 -25.93 -7.31 -25.11
C LYS A 130 -24.96 -7.03 -26.26
N ASP A 131 -24.72 -8.01 -27.10
CA ASP A 131 -23.81 -7.94 -28.25
C ASP A 131 -24.33 -6.95 -29.31
N SER A 132 -24.23 -5.66 -29.02
CA SER A 132 -24.58 -4.60 -29.93
C SER A 132 -23.32 -3.82 -30.31
N ASN A 133 -22.95 -3.93 -31.58
CA ASN A 133 -21.86 -3.25 -32.26
C ASN A 133 -20.42 -3.59 -31.80
N SER A 134 -19.66 -4.16 -32.71
CA SER A 134 -18.25 -4.57 -32.56
C SER A 134 -17.25 -3.40 -32.49
N SER A 135 -17.61 -2.27 -31.89
CA SER A 135 -16.65 -1.19 -31.70
C SER A 135 -15.59 -1.59 -30.67
N LYS A 136 -14.35 -1.16 -30.87
CA LYS A 136 -13.23 -1.37 -29.93
C LYS A 136 -13.62 -1.01 -28.50
N PHE A 137 -14.33 0.10 -28.33
CA PHE A 137 -14.80 0.60 -27.03
C PHE A 137 -15.75 -0.40 -26.36
N ASN A 138 -16.77 -0.88 -27.07
CA ASN A 138 -17.76 -1.81 -26.51
C ASN A 138 -17.09 -3.11 -26.06
N ILE A 139 -16.12 -3.62 -26.80
CA ILE A 139 -15.36 -4.83 -26.42
C ILE A 139 -14.54 -4.60 -25.16
N GLN A 140 -13.80 -3.47 -25.07
CA GLN A 140 -13.01 -3.15 -23.86
C GLN A 140 -13.90 -2.91 -22.65
N LEU A 141 -14.99 -2.17 -22.79
CA LEU A 141 -15.95 -1.90 -21.72
C LEU A 141 -16.59 -3.20 -21.23
N LYS A 142 -17.08 -4.05 -22.16
CA LYS A 142 -17.65 -5.37 -21.87
C LYS A 142 -16.66 -6.20 -21.06
N THR A 143 -15.42 -6.29 -21.51
CA THR A 143 -14.38 -7.08 -20.86
C THR A 143 -14.10 -6.60 -19.43
N LYS A 144 -13.96 -5.29 -19.22
CA LYS A 144 -13.65 -4.70 -17.91
C LYS A 144 -14.83 -4.85 -16.93
N ILE A 145 -16.07 -4.69 -17.41
CA ILE A 145 -17.29 -4.87 -16.61
C ILE A 145 -17.50 -6.36 -16.28
N GLU A 146 -17.35 -7.26 -17.24
CA GLU A 146 -17.50 -8.69 -16.98
C GLU A 146 -16.48 -9.21 -15.97
N PHE A 147 -15.24 -8.72 -16.05
CA PHE A 147 -14.23 -9.05 -15.05
C PHE A 147 -14.61 -8.52 -13.66
N ALA A 148 -15.13 -7.29 -13.57
CA ALA A 148 -15.59 -6.71 -12.31
C ALA A 148 -16.77 -7.52 -11.72
N ILE A 149 -17.73 -7.93 -12.55
CA ILE A 149 -18.86 -8.77 -12.14
C ILE A 149 -18.37 -10.13 -11.64
N LYS A 150 -17.52 -10.83 -12.40
CA LYS A 150 -16.97 -12.14 -11.99
C LYS A 150 -16.19 -12.01 -10.68
N SER A 151 -15.36 -10.97 -10.55
CA SER A 151 -14.60 -10.71 -9.33
C SER A 151 -15.48 -10.39 -8.13
N LEU A 152 -16.62 -9.70 -8.34
CA LEU A 152 -17.60 -9.43 -7.29
C LEU A 152 -18.32 -10.71 -6.85
N ILE A 153 -18.71 -11.56 -7.79
CA ILE A 153 -19.33 -12.86 -7.49
C ILE A 153 -18.35 -13.72 -6.68
N GLU A 154 -17.11 -13.86 -7.12
CA GLU A 154 -16.07 -14.60 -6.39
C GLU A 154 -15.87 -14.05 -4.98
N PHE A 155 -15.84 -12.72 -4.84
CA PHE A 155 -15.68 -12.06 -3.54
C PHE A 155 -16.85 -12.31 -2.58
N LYS A 156 -18.10 -12.28 -3.09
CA LYS A 156 -19.30 -12.45 -2.27
C LYS A 156 -19.57 -13.93 -1.95
N GLU A 157 -19.40 -14.83 -2.90
CA GLU A 157 -19.68 -16.26 -2.75
C GLU A 157 -18.56 -17.01 -2.01
N GLU A 158 -17.39 -16.40 -1.81
CA GLU A 158 -16.32 -17.05 -1.08
C GLU A 158 -16.70 -17.28 0.39
N LYS A 159 -16.96 -18.57 0.68
CA LYS A 159 -17.06 -19.04 2.06
C LYS A 159 -15.65 -19.11 2.64
N SER A 160 -15.42 -18.50 3.79
CA SER A 160 -14.16 -18.58 4.53
C SER A 160 -13.91 -20.04 5.00
N THR A 161 -13.52 -20.90 4.09
CA THR A 161 -13.06 -22.23 4.42
C THR A 161 -11.63 -22.13 4.93
N TYR A 162 -11.45 -22.37 6.24
CA TYR A 162 -10.15 -22.65 6.80
C TYR A 162 -9.69 -24.02 6.29
N SER A 163 -9.03 -24.07 5.15
CA SER A 163 -8.16 -25.19 4.90
C SER A 163 -6.78 -24.84 5.47
N PHE A 164 -6.48 -25.37 6.64
CA PHE A 164 -5.12 -25.55 7.14
C PHE A 164 -4.42 -26.60 6.25
N CYS A 165 -4.47 -26.39 4.96
CA CYS A 165 -3.69 -27.21 4.04
C CYS A 165 -2.28 -26.63 4.01
N PHE A 166 -1.43 -27.18 4.88
CA PHE A 166 0.00 -27.26 4.66
C PHE A 166 0.25 -28.08 3.37
N ASN A 167 -0.10 -27.51 2.23
CA ASN A 167 0.19 -28.14 0.95
C ASN A 167 1.67 -27.96 0.65
N ARG A 168 2.47 -28.91 1.08
CA ARG A 168 3.91 -29.01 0.84
C ARG A 168 4.27 -28.97 -0.67
N LYS A 169 3.31 -29.35 -1.55
CA LYS A 169 3.48 -29.34 -3.00
C LYS A 169 3.54 -27.94 -3.63
N SER A 170 3.06 -26.88 -2.97
CA SER A 170 3.20 -25.52 -3.50
C SER A 170 4.62 -24.95 -3.36
N ARG A 171 5.49 -25.56 -2.54
CA ARG A 171 6.86 -25.10 -2.31
C ARG A 171 7.81 -25.32 -3.50
N GLU A 172 7.58 -26.34 -4.32
CA GLU A 172 8.47 -26.62 -5.46
C GLU A 172 8.28 -25.61 -6.60
N ASN A 173 7.06 -25.10 -6.79
CA ASN A 173 6.80 -24.04 -7.78
C ASN A 173 7.19 -22.64 -7.29
N ASP A 174 7.31 -22.43 -5.99
CA ASP A 174 7.79 -21.16 -5.39
C ASP A 174 9.32 -20.99 -5.48
N ALA A 175 10.06 -22.03 -5.82
CA ALA A 175 11.52 -21.98 -5.99
C ALA A 175 11.94 -21.02 -7.14
N TYR A 176 11.07 -20.82 -8.15
CA TYR A 176 11.33 -19.86 -9.22
C TYR A 176 11.38 -18.40 -8.77
N THR A 177 10.71 -18.07 -7.67
CA THR A 177 10.66 -16.71 -7.12
C THR A 177 11.80 -16.41 -6.16
N LEU A 178 12.42 -17.43 -5.56
CA LEU A 178 13.48 -17.28 -4.54
C LEU A 178 14.84 -16.90 -5.13
N THR A 179 15.14 -17.27 -6.37
CA THR A 179 16.46 -17.05 -6.99
C THR A 179 16.70 -15.61 -7.45
N LYS A 180 15.66 -14.76 -7.52
CA LYS A 180 15.77 -13.34 -7.92
C LYS A 180 15.47 -12.34 -6.82
N PHE A 181 15.49 -12.73 -5.54
CA PHE A 181 15.35 -11.80 -4.43
C PHE A 181 16.62 -10.96 -4.29
N LYS A 182 16.73 -9.93 -5.12
CA LYS A 182 17.72 -8.88 -4.90
C LYS A 182 17.36 -8.18 -3.59
N PHE A 183 18.24 -8.26 -2.61
CA PHE A 183 18.11 -7.53 -1.36
C PHE A 183 17.77 -6.08 -1.65
N ASN A 184 16.67 -5.59 -1.07
CA ASN A 184 16.34 -4.18 -1.20
C ASN A 184 17.43 -3.36 -0.47
N PRO A 185 18.29 -2.62 -1.20
CA PRO A 185 19.44 -1.94 -0.60
C PRO A 185 19.01 -0.87 0.42
N ILE A 186 17.81 -0.32 0.28
CA ILE A 186 17.25 0.65 1.21
C ILE A 186 16.96 -0.03 2.56
N ARG A 187 16.33 -1.21 2.53
CA ARG A 187 16.03 -1.97 3.75
C ARG A 187 17.31 -2.45 4.43
N LEU A 188 18.26 -2.95 3.64
CA LEU A 188 19.54 -3.42 4.15
C LEU A 188 20.30 -2.28 4.85
N SER A 189 20.45 -1.15 4.17
CA SER A 189 21.09 0.06 4.71
C SER A 189 20.40 0.54 6.00
N TYR A 190 19.08 0.56 6.02
CA TYR A 190 18.30 0.92 7.22
C TYR A 190 18.55 -0.05 8.37
N SER A 191 18.53 -1.35 8.11
CA SER A 191 18.74 -2.38 9.14
C SER A 191 20.14 -2.29 9.74
N PHE A 192 21.18 -2.08 8.92
CA PHE A 192 22.54 -1.89 9.42
C PHE A 192 22.68 -0.62 10.27
N ARG A 193 22.11 0.52 9.82
CA ARG A 193 22.10 1.75 10.60
C ARG A 193 21.41 1.57 11.95
N MET A 194 20.25 0.88 11.95
CA MET A 194 19.53 0.59 13.20
C MET A 194 20.32 -0.30 14.12
N ALA A 195 20.95 -1.37 13.62
CA ALA A 195 21.77 -2.26 14.43
C ALA A 195 22.95 -1.51 15.07
N ILE A 196 23.70 -0.74 14.30
CA ILE A 196 24.82 0.06 14.80
C ILE A 196 24.35 1.09 15.84
N LEU A 197 23.26 1.82 15.58
CA LEU A 197 22.73 2.80 16.51
C LEU A 197 22.30 2.17 17.85
N ILE A 198 21.59 1.05 17.79
CA ILE A 198 21.15 0.34 19.00
C ILE A 198 22.37 -0.13 19.79
N THR A 199 23.34 -0.76 19.12
CA THR A 199 24.56 -1.26 19.78
C THR A 199 25.33 -0.13 20.45
N ILE A 200 25.58 0.99 19.76
CA ILE A 200 26.29 2.13 20.33
C ILE A 200 25.51 2.74 21.49
N THR A 201 24.19 2.89 21.39
CA THR A 201 23.38 3.46 22.48
C THR A 201 23.34 2.58 23.70
N PHE A 202 23.25 1.25 23.54
CA PHE A 202 23.36 0.32 24.68
C PHE A 202 24.74 0.36 25.30
N PHE A 203 25.80 0.39 24.49
CA PHE A 203 27.16 0.50 24.98
C PHE A 203 27.37 1.77 25.82
N ILE A 204 26.92 2.94 25.34
CA ILE A 204 26.98 4.21 26.07
C ILE A 204 26.20 4.11 27.38
N MET A 205 25.00 3.53 27.35
CA MET A 205 24.14 3.39 28.51
C MET A 205 24.84 2.57 29.62
N GLU A 206 25.42 1.43 29.27
CA GLU A 206 26.08 0.52 30.21
C GLU A 206 27.43 1.08 30.69
N TYR A 207 28.26 1.60 29.77
CA TYR A 207 29.59 2.12 30.09
C TYR A 207 29.55 3.32 31.05
N PHE A 208 28.60 4.24 30.84
CA PHE A 208 28.44 5.41 31.68
C PHE A 208 27.46 5.20 32.85
N HIS A 209 26.93 4.01 33.05
CA HIS A 209 25.93 3.68 34.08
C HIS A 209 24.78 4.71 34.13
N LEU A 210 24.25 5.10 32.96
CA LEU A 210 23.28 6.18 32.87
C LEU A 210 21.94 5.77 33.49
N THR A 211 21.55 6.47 34.53
CA THR A 211 20.21 6.38 35.11
C THR A 211 19.18 6.78 34.07
N GLN A 212 18.19 5.89 33.79
CA GLN A 212 17.19 6.13 32.73
C GLN A 212 17.78 6.17 31.30
N GLY A 213 19.02 5.68 31.06
CA GLY A 213 19.68 5.68 29.73
C GLY A 213 18.87 4.98 28.62
N ARG A 214 17.95 4.08 28.98
CA ARG A 214 17.00 3.45 28.05
C ARG A 214 16.20 4.48 27.21
N TRP A 215 16.04 5.70 27.69
CA TRP A 215 15.37 6.76 26.96
C TRP A 215 16.14 7.22 25.71
N ILE A 216 17.47 7.08 25.69
CA ILE A 216 18.28 7.33 24.49
C ILE A 216 17.93 6.30 23.43
N VAL A 217 17.85 5.02 23.80
CA VAL A 217 17.50 3.92 22.89
C VAL A 217 16.12 4.13 22.27
N TYR A 218 15.11 4.46 23.10
CA TYR A 218 13.76 4.75 22.60
C TYR A 218 13.71 5.99 21.71
N ALA A 219 14.52 7.01 21.98
CA ALA A 219 14.64 8.18 21.12
C ALA A 219 15.20 7.78 19.75
N VAL A 220 16.30 7.06 19.70
CA VAL A 220 16.93 6.55 18.47
C VAL A 220 15.98 5.69 17.66
N LEU A 221 15.31 4.69 18.28
CA LEU A 221 14.35 3.81 17.62
C LEU A 221 13.18 4.58 17.00
N SER A 222 12.67 5.59 17.68
CA SER A 222 11.54 6.38 17.21
C SER A 222 11.89 7.37 16.11
N LEU A 223 13.15 7.81 16.03
CA LEU A 223 13.62 8.83 15.11
C LEU A 223 14.15 8.27 13.79
N THR A 224 14.89 7.16 13.85
CA THR A 224 15.59 6.63 12.68
C THR A 224 14.59 6.18 11.61
N GLN A 225 14.77 6.74 10.42
CA GLN A 225 13.97 6.45 9.24
C GLN A 225 14.87 5.97 8.09
N PRO A 226 14.30 5.30 7.07
CA PRO A 226 15.06 4.91 5.89
C PRO A 226 15.76 6.08 5.18
N TYR A 227 15.15 7.29 5.21
CA TYR A 227 15.63 8.48 4.53
C TYR A 227 16.02 9.56 5.52
N TYR A 228 17.11 10.26 5.22
CA TYR A 228 17.65 11.33 6.07
C TYR A 228 16.64 12.46 6.31
N GLU A 229 15.97 12.92 5.27
CA GLU A 229 15.02 14.04 5.35
C GLU A 229 13.82 13.70 6.27
N LYS A 230 13.33 12.45 6.19
CA LYS A 230 12.26 11.99 7.10
C LYS A 230 12.75 11.86 8.54
N THR A 231 14.01 11.46 8.74
CA THR A 231 14.65 11.46 10.08
C THR A 231 14.75 12.86 10.63
N LEU A 232 15.16 13.84 9.83
CA LEU A 232 15.29 15.25 10.26
C LEU A 232 13.93 15.84 10.67
N THR A 233 12.88 15.60 9.90
CA THR A 233 11.52 16.04 10.23
C THR A 233 11.02 15.41 11.52
N ARG A 234 11.21 14.10 11.71
CA ARG A 234 10.85 13.41 12.95
C ARG A 234 11.69 13.89 14.15
N ALA A 235 12.96 14.20 13.94
CA ALA A 235 13.84 14.74 14.97
C ALA A 235 13.29 16.07 15.53
N LYS A 236 12.93 17.00 14.64
CA LYS A 236 12.30 18.28 15.03
C LYS A 236 10.98 18.05 15.78
N GLN A 237 10.11 17.18 15.27
CA GLN A 237 8.83 16.86 15.89
C GLN A 237 9.02 16.20 17.26
N ARG A 238 9.97 15.29 17.41
CA ARG A 238 10.27 14.58 18.67
C ARG A 238 10.78 15.52 19.74
N PHE A 239 11.75 16.35 19.40
CA PHE A 239 12.30 17.33 20.32
C PHE A 239 11.22 18.28 20.84
N LEU A 240 10.46 18.89 19.92
CA LEU A 240 9.37 19.80 20.28
C LEU A 240 8.29 19.11 21.13
N SER A 241 7.91 17.88 20.76
CA SER A 241 6.93 17.10 21.52
C SER A 241 7.42 16.77 22.92
N THR A 242 8.73 16.51 23.11
CA THR A 242 9.31 16.25 24.43
C THR A 242 9.27 17.49 25.30
N VAL A 243 9.64 18.66 24.76
CA VAL A 243 9.58 19.93 25.50
C VAL A 243 8.15 20.26 25.95
N ILE A 244 7.19 20.17 25.02
CA ILE A 244 5.77 20.40 25.34
C ILE A 244 5.27 19.41 26.40
N ALA A 245 5.60 18.13 26.27
CA ALA A 245 5.17 17.11 27.21
C ALA A 245 5.75 17.31 28.61
N THR A 246 7.02 17.72 28.71
CA THR A 246 7.68 17.99 30.01
C THR A 246 7.05 19.17 30.71
N ILE A 247 6.66 20.24 30.01
CA ILE A 247 5.95 21.38 30.57
C ILE A 247 4.55 20.92 31.08
N ILE A 248 3.79 20.19 30.26
CA ILE A 248 2.45 19.71 30.62
C ILE A 248 2.51 18.82 31.86
N ILE A 249 3.40 17.83 31.90
CA ILE A 249 3.46 16.91 33.04
C ILE A 249 3.93 17.60 34.31
N SER A 250 4.86 18.55 34.20
CA SER A 250 5.32 19.34 35.36
C SER A 250 4.20 20.18 35.98
N ILE A 251 3.36 20.80 35.15
CA ILE A 251 2.20 21.57 35.62
C ILE A 251 1.16 20.61 36.25
N LEU A 252 0.83 19.50 35.55
CA LEU A 252 -0.16 18.56 36.07
C LEU A 252 0.25 17.94 37.40
N TYR A 253 1.51 17.57 37.56
CA TYR A 253 2.01 16.97 38.80
C TYR A 253 2.23 17.96 39.94
N SER A 254 2.32 19.25 39.64
CA SER A 254 2.29 20.33 40.65
C SER A 254 0.87 20.54 41.21
N ILE A 255 -0.16 20.39 40.35
CA ILE A 255 -1.57 20.53 40.74
C ILE A 255 -2.07 19.25 41.42
N PHE A 256 -1.78 18.09 40.83
CA PHE A 256 -2.25 16.80 41.30
C PHE A 256 -1.15 16.08 42.10
N THR A 257 -1.15 16.23 43.39
CA THR A 257 -0.13 15.67 44.27
C THR A 257 -0.39 14.26 44.74
N THR A 258 -1.66 13.80 44.73
CA THR A 258 -2.04 12.45 45.19
C THR A 258 -1.65 11.37 44.17
N GLN A 259 -1.24 10.17 44.64
CA GLN A 259 -0.87 9.06 43.78
C GLN A 259 -2.03 8.58 42.88
N ILE A 260 -3.25 8.60 43.42
CA ILE A 260 -4.46 8.21 42.68
C ILE A 260 -4.69 9.15 41.50
N SER A 261 -4.62 10.47 41.71
CA SER A 261 -4.80 11.45 40.63
C SER A 261 -3.73 11.34 39.55
N ARG A 262 -2.48 11.10 39.93
CA ARG A 262 -1.37 10.83 39.00
C ARG A 262 -1.60 9.56 38.17
N GLY A 263 -2.13 8.48 38.81
CA GLY A 263 -2.52 7.25 38.13
C GLY A 263 -3.63 7.47 37.10
N ILE A 264 -4.63 8.29 37.41
CA ILE A 264 -5.70 8.65 36.47
C ILE A 264 -5.14 9.41 35.27
N ILE A 265 -4.22 10.37 35.48
CA ILE A 265 -3.57 11.10 34.38
C ILE A 265 -2.84 10.14 33.43
N LEU A 266 -2.13 9.14 33.97
CA LEU A 266 -1.43 8.14 33.16
C LEU A 266 -2.37 7.27 32.36
N LEU A 267 -3.45 6.77 32.96
CA LEU A 267 -4.47 5.99 32.27
C LEU A 267 -5.13 6.79 31.13
N PHE A 268 -5.46 8.05 31.42
CA PHE A 268 -6.06 8.95 30.44
C PHE A 268 -5.11 9.28 29.29
N SER A 269 -3.83 9.56 29.57
CA SER A 269 -2.80 9.80 28.53
C SER A 269 -2.58 8.56 27.65
N GLY A 270 -2.59 7.34 28.23
CA GLY A 270 -2.51 6.08 27.51
C GLY A 270 -3.71 5.83 26.59
N TYR A 271 -4.93 6.16 27.07
CA TYR A 271 -6.14 6.08 26.26
C TYR A 271 -6.10 7.05 25.08
N LEU A 272 -5.78 8.32 25.32
CA LEU A 272 -5.65 9.34 24.28
C LEU A 272 -4.57 8.99 23.24
N MET A 273 -3.49 8.32 23.65
CA MET A 273 -2.44 7.85 22.75
C MET A 273 -2.99 6.88 21.69
N SER A 274 -3.95 6.00 22.06
CA SER A 274 -4.60 5.08 21.13
C SER A 274 -5.45 5.81 20.11
N TYR A 275 -6.10 6.90 20.51
CA TYR A 275 -6.95 7.72 19.65
C TYR A 275 -6.12 8.55 18.65
N PHE A 276 -5.06 9.23 19.13
CA PHE A 276 -4.21 10.11 18.30
C PHE A 276 -3.03 9.40 17.60
N ARG A 277 -3.14 8.10 17.38
CA ARG A 277 -2.07 7.29 16.77
C ARG A 277 -1.65 7.75 15.36
N SER A 278 -2.51 8.41 14.62
CA SER A 278 -2.25 8.92 13.27
C SER A 278 -1.29 10.11 13.23
N SER A 279 -1.24 10.92 14.30
CA SER A 279 -0.36 12.08 14.41
C SER A 279 0.89 11.77 15.23
N TYR A 280 2.06 11.71 14.58
CA TYR A 280 3.32 11.44 15.26
C TYR A 280 3.61 12.43 16.39
N LYS A 281 3.43 13.75 16.15
CA LYS A 281 3.69 14.80 17.13
C LYS A 281 2.84 14.62 18.40
N THR A 282 1.53 14.47 18.24
CA THR A 282 0.59 14.31 19.38
C THR A 282 0.83 13.01 20.12
N SER A 283 1.03 11.90 19.38
CA SER A 283 1.34 10.61 19.98
C SER A 283 2.62 10.65 20.82
N MET A 284 3.66 11.38 20.36
CA MET A 284 4.91 11.52 21.09
C MET A 284 4.80 12.40 22.34
N ILE A 285 3.91 13.40 22.37
CA ILE A 285 3.58 14.15 23.58
C ILE A 285 3.02 13.21 24.63
N LEU A 286 2.00 12.43 24.27
CA LEU A 286 1.32 11.51 25.18
C LEU A 286 2.23 10.38 25.68
N ILE A 287 3.05 9.79 24.80
CA ILE A 287 4.08 8.80 25.18
C ILE A 287 5.07 9.39 26.17
N THR A 288 5.49 10.64 25.98
CA THR A 288 6.45 11.29 26.88
C THR A 288 5.83 11.59 28.23
N ILE A 289 4.57 12.05 28.28
CA ILE A 289 3.81 12.25 29.53
C ILE A 289 3.72 10.93 30.28
N THR A 290 3.32 9.84 29.60
CA THR A 290 3.21 8.52 30.22
C THR A 290 4.57 8.02 30.73
N ALA A 291 5.64 8.19 29.96
CA ALA A 291 6.97 7.70 30.35
C ALA A 291 7.55 8.46 31.55
N ILE A 292 7.40 9.80 31.62
CA ILE A 292 7.82 10.59 32.76
C ILE A 292 6.94 10.26 33.98
N GLY A 293 5.65 10.18 33.79
CA GLY A 293 4.73 9.86 34.86
C GLY A 293 4.97 8.49 35.48
N MET A 294 5.24 7.46 34.66
CA MET A 294 5.63 6.13 35.15
C MET A 294 6.96 6.17 35.92
N ALA A 295 7.94 6.95 35.48
CA ALA A 295 9.21 7.09 36.18
C ALA A 295 9.10 7.79 37.55
N LEU A 296 8.02 8.53 37.76
CA LEU A 296 7.73 9.25 39.02
C LEU A 296 6.80 8.47 39.98
N MET A 297 6.27 7.33 39.55
CA MET A 297 5.46 6.47 40.40
C MET A 297 6.33 5.69 41.36
N PRO A 298 6.03 5.68 42.68
CA PRO A 298 6.73 4.81 43.62
C PRO A 298 6.42 3.37 43.27
N SER A 299 7.44 2.60 42.95
CA SER A 299 7.30 1.18 42.63
C SER A 299 7.92 0.35 43.76
N GLU A 300 7.11 -0.21 44.61
CA GLU A 300 7.54 -1.32 45.51
C GLU A 300 7.82 -2.61 44.74
N SER A 301 7.32 -2.76 43.52
CA SER A 301 7.37 -3.99 42.75
C SER A 301 8.18 -3.92 41.44
N LEU A 302 8.64 -2.78 41.00
CA LEU A 302 9.44 -2.61 39.78
C LEU A 302 10.89 -2.25 40.13
N THR A 303 11.65 -3.21 40.65
CA THR A 303 13.11 -3.17 40.90
C THR A 303 13.94 -2.83 39.66
N ILE A 304 13.32 -2.63 38.52
CA ILE A 304 13.95 -2.30 37.24
C ILE A 304 14.19 -0.76 37.11
N VAL A 305 13.47 0.05 37.87
CA VAL A 305 13.63 1.51 37.92
C VAL A 305 14.16 1.83 39.34
N GLY A 306 15.42 2.17 39.45
CA GLY A 306 16.07 2.37 40.74
C GLY A 306 15.26 3.18 41.75
N ASN A 307 15.41 2.90 43.04
CA ASN A 307 14.77 3.57 44.17
C ASN A 307 15.05 5.08 44.14
N TYR A 308 14.19 5.86 43.52
CA TYR A 308 14.23 7.31 43.60
C TYR A 308 13.21 7.78 44.64
N GLY A 309 13.61 7.79 45.90
CA GLY A 309 12.86 8.51 46.91
C GLY A 309 12.77 9.99 46.51
N HIS A 310 11.54 10.54 46.43
CA HIS A 310 11.21 11.96 46.20
C HIS A 310 12.02 12.68 45.13
N VAL A 311 12.23 12.08 43.95
CA VAL A 311 12.92 12.78 42.85
C VAL A 311 12.02 13.89 42.30
N ASN A 312 12.58 15.07 42.20
CA ASN A 312 11.90 16.26 41.70
C ASN A 312 11.49 16.04 40.21
N VAL A 313 10.20 16.25 39.92
CA VAL A 313 9.63 16.14 38.54
C VAL A 313 10.48 16.90 37.51
N ILE A 314 11.03 18.07 37.91
CA ILE A 314 11.85 18.91 37.04
C ILE A 314 13.13 18.20 36.63
N ILE A 315 13.82 17.52 37.57
CA ILE A 315 15.07 16.79 37.27
C ILE A 315 14.83 15.67 36.26
N ILE A 316 13.79 14.85 36.46
CA ILE A 316 13.45 13.79 35.52
C ILE A 316 13.04 14.35 34.14
N SER A 317 12.32 15.46 34.14
CA SER A 317 11.96 16.16 32.91
C SER A 317 13.17 16.67 32.13
N LEU A 318 14.14 17.29 32.82
CA LEU A 318 15.39 17.76 32.23
C LEU A 318 16.25 16.60 31.70
N LEU A 319 16.39 15.51 32.47
CA LEU A 319 17.07 14.30 32.02
C LEU A 319 16.42 13.74 30.75
N ARG A 320 15.08 13.74 30.67
CA ARG A 320 14.36 13.30 29.49
C ARG A 320 14.67 14.13 28.26
N ILE A 321 14.70 15.46 28.39
CA ILE A 321 15.07 16.35 27.29
C ILE A 321 16.52 16.08 26.85
N GLY A 322 17.45 15.96 27.81
CA GLY A 322 18.86 15.67 27.54
C GLY A 322 19.06 14.35 26.78
N TYR A 323 18.44 13.26 27.25
CA TYR A 323 18.57 11.96 26.60
C TYR A 323 17.91 11.92 25.21
N VAL A 324 16.77 12.61 25.03
CA VAL A 324 16.16 12.74 23.68
C VAL A 324 17.05 13.56 22.77
N LEU A 325 17.72 14.60 23.27
CA LEU A 325 18.66 15.40 22.49
C LEU A 325 19.86 14.55 22.06
N ILE A 326 20.50 13.81 22.99
CA ILE A 326 21.60 12.88 22.67
C ILE A 326 21.16 11.86 21.62
N GLY A 327 20.02 11.19 21.82
CA GLY A 327 19.49 10.23 20.84
C GLY A 327 19.19 10.85 19.49
N THR A 328 18.73 12.11 19.47
CA THR A 328 18.47 12.87 18.23
C THR A 328 19.76 13.16 17.48
N VAL A 329 20.77 13.66 18.16
CA VAL A 329 22.09 13.95 17.55
C VAL A 329 22.70 12.66 16.98
N MET A 330 22.71 11.59 17.75
CA MET A 330 23.24 10.29 17.31
C MET A 330 22.49 9.77 16.07
N ALA A 331 21.14 9.80 16.09
CA ALA A 331 20.35 9.36 14.96
C ALA A 331 20.63 10.18 13.69
N LEU A 332 20.79 11.51 13.81
CA LEU A 332 21.10 12.38 12.68
C LEU A 332 22.52 12.14 12.15
N LEU A 333 23.52 12.00 13.03
CA LEU A 333 24.90 11.74 12.64
C LEU A 333 25.02 10.41 11.89
N VAL A 334 24.47 9.32 12.45
CA VAL A 334 24.54 8.01 11.80
C VAL A 334 23.76 7.98 10.49
N ASN A 335 22.59 8.61 10.41
CA ASN A 335 21.84 8.70 9.16
C ASN A 335 22.52 9.55 8.09
N LYS A 336 23.37 10.53 8.47
CA LYS A 336 24.11 11.38 7.55
C LYS A 336 25.40 10.69 7.06
N PHE A 337 26.13 10.00 7.93
CA PHE A 337 27.45 9.47 7.63
C PHE A 337 27.48 7.99 7.25
N LEU A 338 26.57 7.16 7.81
CA LEU A 338 26.55 5.73 7.54
C LEU A 338 25.46 5.38 6.51
N PHE A 339 25.91 4.81 5.38
CA PHE A 339 25.01 4.35 4.31
C PHE A 339 23.94 5.38 3.93
N PHE A 340 24.37 6.59 3.64
CA PHE A 340 23.51 7.73 3.37
C PHE A 340 22.51 7.43 2.23
N TYR A 341 21.22 7.55 2.55
CA TYR A 341 20.13 7.51 1.60
C TYR A 341 19.28 8.78 1.74
N ASN A 342 19.31 9.61 0.70
CA ASN A 342 18.37 10.70 0.54
C ASN A 342 17.16 10.26 -0.29
N VAL A 343 16.10 11.06 -0.26
CA VAL A 343 14.85 10.76 -0.99
C VAL A 343 15.08 10.64 -2.50
N PRO A 344 15.83 11.51 -3.20
CA PRO A 344 16.11 11.37 -4.63
C PRO A 344 16.79 10.04 -4.97
N LYS A 345 17.88 9.68 -4.27
CA LYS A 345 18.60 8.41 -4.49
C LYS A 345 17.70 7.19 -4.24
N ALA A 346 16.84 7.29 -3.22
CA ALA A 346 15.87 6.24 -2.94
C ALA A 346 14.82 6.10 -4.05
N ASN A 347 14.30 7.22 -4.57
CA ASN A 347 13.35 7.23 -5.66
C ASN A 347 13.92 6.60 -6.94
N ASN A 348 15.15 6.97 -7.32
CA ASN A 348 15.84 6.39 -8.47
C ASN A 348 16.00 4.86 -8.32
N LYS A 349 16.32 4.39 -7.10
CA LYS A 349 16.45 2.96 -6.84
C LYS A 349 15.13 2.21 -6.85
N LEU A 350 14.07 2.83 -6.33
CA LEU A 350 12.71 2.28 -6.39
C LEU A 350 12.23 2.18 -7.83
N GLU A 351 12.51 3.20 -8.64
CA GLU A 351 12.18 3.23 -10.06
C GLU A 351 12.93 2.15 -10.84
N GLU A 352 14.25 2.08 -10.71
CA GLU A 352 15.08 1.03 -11.34
C GLU A 352 14.57 -0.38 -10.99
N THR A 353 14.26 -0.61 -9.69
CA THR A 353 13.76 -1.91 -9.25
C THR A 353 12.38 -2.21 -9.82
N SER A 354 11.49 -1.22 -9.83
CA SER A 354 10.16 -1.34 -10.40
C SER A 354 10.20 -1.60 -11.91
N ASN A 355 11.01 -0.84 -12.66
CA ASN A 355 11.15 -1.00 -14.09
C ASN A 355 11.75 -2.37 -14.47
N ASN A 356 12.72 -2.87 -13.70
CA ASN A 356 13.25 -4.21 -13.90
C ASN A 356 12.18 -5.29 -13.66
N MET A 357 11.32 -5.12 -12.65
CA MET A 357 10.21 -6.04 -12.42
C MET A 357 9.15 -5.98 -13.54
N LEU A 358 8.85 -4.79 -14.04
CA LEU A 358 7.93 -4.60 -15.16
C LEU A 358 8.49 -5.21 -16.46
N LYS A 359 9.79 -5.02 -16.73
CA LYS A 359 10.46 -5.68 -17.85
C LYS A 359 10.41 -7.21 -17.73
N ASP A 360 10.69 -7.74 -16.55
CA ASP A 360 10.61 -9.18 -16.30
C ASP A 360 9.17 -9.70 -16.51
N LEU A 361 8.15 -8.98 -16.05
CA LEU A 361 6.74 -9.32 -16.28
C LEU A 361 6.38 -9.30 -17.76
N PHE A 362 6.78 -8.24 -18.47
CA PHE A 362 6.51 -8.09 -19.89
C PHE A 362 7.19 -9.18 -20.73
N ASN A 363 8.46 -9.48 -20.45
CA ASN A 363 9.22 -10.52 -21.16
C ASN A 363 8.66 -11.93 -20.91
N ASN A 364 8.01 -12.15 -19.74
CA ASN A 364 7.42 -13.44 -19.42
C ASN A 364 5.93 -13.55 -19.80
N LEU A 365 5.34 -12.60 -20.54
CA LEU A 365 3.93 -12.65 -20.96
C LEU A 365 3.59 -13.93 -21.71
N GLU A 366 4.46 -14.41 -22.59
CA GLU A 366 4.29 -15.67 -23.31
C GLU A 366 4.16 -16.86 -22.35
N LYS A 367 5.06 -16.92 -21.35
CA LYS A 367 4.99 -17.96 -20.30
C LYS A 367 3.73 -17.84 -19.44
N ILE A 368 3.26 -16.61 -19.21
CA ILE A 368 2.02 -16.37 -18.48
C ILE A 368 0.81 -16.90 -19.23
N ILE A 369 0.82 -16.81 -20.56
CA ILE A 369 -0.23 -17.36 -21.42
C ILE A 369 -0.21 -18.89 -21.41
N LEU A 370 0.99 -19.50 -21.50
CA LEU A 370 1.16 -20.95 -21.56
C LEU A 370 0.97 -21.67 -20.22
N TYR A 371 1.44 -21.08 -19.14
CA TYR A 371 1.53 -21.75 -17.84
C TYR A 371 0.63 -21.09 -16.79
N ASN A 372 -0.41 -21.79 -16.38
CA ASN A 372 -1.34 -21.33 -15.34
C ASN A 372 -0.72 -21.19 -13.93
N ASN A 373 0.57 -21.52 -13.75
CA ASN A 373 1.23 -21.59 -12.43
C ASN A 373 1.95 -20.29 -12.01
N LEU A 374 1.95 -19.24 -12.86
CA LEU A 374 2.65 -17.98 -12.60
C LEU A 374 1.83 -16.93 -11.83
N ASP A 375 0.63 -17.29 -11.38
CA ASP A 375 -0.26 -16.39 -10.64
C ASP A 375 0.40 -15.71 -9.44
N ASN A 376 1.13 -16.48 -8.62
CA ASN A 376 1.77 -15.95 -7.42
C ASN A 376 2.89 -14.98 -7.78
N TYR A 377 3.61 -15.22 -8.87
CA TYR A 377 4.63 -14.33 -9.38
C TYR A 377 4.03 -13.00 -9.85
N VAL A 378 2.96 -13.05 -10.66
CA VAL A 378 2.27 -11.84 -11.16
C VAL A 378 1.65 -11.06 -10.01
N ASN A 379 0.95 -11.73 -9.08
CA ASN A 379 0.33 -11.10 -7.92
C ASN A 379 1.36 -10.40 -7.02
N ASN A 380 2.50 -11.05 -6.78
CA ASN A 380 3.57 -10.50 -5.95
C ASN A 380 4.26 -9.32 -6.64
N SER A 381 4.55 -9.45 -7.93
CA SER A 381 5.18 -8.38 -8.72
C SER A 381 4.28 -7.16 -8.80
N TYR A 382 2.98 -7.34 -9.05
CA TYR A 382 2.00 -6.26 -9.04
C TYR A 382 1.98 -5.50 -7.70
N LEU A 383 1.88 -6.23 -6.57
CA LEU A 383 1.84 -5.60 -5.25
C LEU A 383 3.14 -4.87 -4.92
N LEU A 384 4.30 -5.42 -5.32
CA LEU A 384 5.59 -4.78 -5.09
C LEU A 384 5.77 -3.54 -5.95
N VAL A 385 5.45 -3.60 -7.24
CA VAL A 385 5.52 -2.44 -8.16
C VAL A 385 4.59 -1.34 -7.67
N SER A 386 3.33 -1.67 -7.35
CA SER A 386 2.35 -0.71 -6.82
C SER A 386 2.85 -0.06 -5.51
N SER A 387 3.44 -0.84 -4.59
CA SER A 387 4.02 -0.36 -3.34
C SER A 387 5.24 0.56 -3.56
N PHE A 388 6.13 0.23 -4.51
CA PHE A 388 7.32 1.03 -4.81
C PHE A 388 6.95 2.35 -5.47
N GLN A 389 6.06 2.33 -6.45
CA GLN A 389 5.60 3.54 -7.14
C GLN A 389 4.80 4.46 -6.20
N LYS A 390 3.97 3.89 -5.33
CA LYS A 390 3.30 4.66 -4.27
C LYS A 390 4.30 5.36 -3.36
N THR A 391 5.32 4.64 -2.87
CA THR A 391 6.37 5.24 -2.03
C THR A 391 7.11 6.35 -2.77
N LYS A 392 7.35 6.20 -4.08
CA LYS A 392 7.94 7.24 -4.93
C LYS A 392 7.03 8.48 -5.00
N ILE A 393 5.74 8.29 -5.24
CA ILE A 393 4.74 9.38 -5.30
C ILE A 393 4.70 10.14 -3.96
N GLU A 394 4.60 9.44 -2.83
CA GLU A 394 4.62 10.03 -1.50
C GLU A 394 5.91 10.82 -1.23
N ASN A 395 7.05 10.29 -1.67
CA ASN A 395 8.34 10.95 -1.54
C ASN A 395 8.44 12.23 -2.40
N LEU A 396 7.91 12.20 -3.62
CA LEU A 396 7.88 13.37 -4.51
C LEU A 396 6.96 14.47 -3.96
N GLN A 397 5.81 14.10 -3.42
CA GLN A 397 4.90 15.03 -2.75
C GLN A 397 5.51 15.64 -1.49
N TYR A 398 6.28 14.84 -0.71
CA TYR A 398 6.94 15.30 0.50
C TYR A 398 8.02 16.37 0.23
N LEU A 399 8.73 16.28 -0.90
CA LEU A 399 9.81 17.20 -1.22
C LEU A 399 9.33 18.59 -1.70
N ASN A 400 8.02 18.77 -1.98
CA ASN A 400 7.46 20.03 -2.52
C ASN A 400 8.27 20.62 -3.70
N ILE A 401 8.94 19.76 -4.47
CA ILE A 401 9.87 20.21 -5.53
C ILE A 401 9.02 20.62 -6.75
N ASN A 402 9.10 21.89 -7.10
CA ASN A 402 8.35 22.51 -8.18
C ASN A 402 8.69 21.96 -9.58
N THR A 403 7.69 21.98 -10.46
CA THR A 403 7.70 21.87 -11.94
C THR A 403 8.18 20.58 -12.62
N ASN A 404 9.33 19.99 -12.29
CA ASN A 404 9.80 18.73 -12.92
C ASN A 404 9.13 17.47 -12.35
N ASN A 405 8.34 17.61 -11.30
CA ASN A 405 7.71 16.47 -10.62
C ASN A 405 6.47 15.93 -11.33
N LYS A 406 5.84 16.72 -12.22
CA LYS A 406 4.63 16.26 -12.91
C LYS A 406 4.94 15.10 -13.84
N GLU A 407 6.01 15.20 -14.62
CA GLU A 407 6.47 14.13 -15.50
C GLU A 407 6.85 12.86 -14.72
N LEU A 408 7.60 13.00 -13.62
CA LEU A 408 7.96 11.87 -12.75
C LEU A 408 6.75 11.23 -12.05
N LEU A 409 5.74 12.02 -11.72
CA LEU A 409 4.47 11.52 -11.17
C LEU A 409 3.68 10.76 -12.23
N ASP A 410 3.65 11.24 -13.46
CA ASP A 410 2.95 10.61 -14.57
C ASP A 410 3.63 9.28 -14.96
N ILE A 411 4.96 9.23 -14.98
CA ILE A 411 5.71 7.96 -15.15
C ILE A 411 5.35 6.96 -14.04
N ALA A 412 5.30 7.40 -12.79
CA ALA A 412 4.94 6.53 -11.67
C ALA A 412 3.51 5.99 -11.78
N LYS A 413 2.55 6.82 -12.19
CA LYS A 413 1.15 6.41 -12.46
C LYS A 413 1.08 5.41 -13.62
N ASN A 414 1.81 5.66 -14.70
CA ASN A 414 1.86 4.77 -15.86
C ASN A 414 2.47 3.41 -15.51
N ASN A 415 3.48 3.36 -14.66
CA ASN A 415 4.03 2.10 -14.15
C ASN A 415 3.02 1.30 -13.32
N ILE A 416 2.18 1.99 -12.53
CA ILE A 416 1.07 1.34 -11.81
C ILE A 416 0.04 0.83 -12.82
N ALA A 417 -0.34 1.63 -13.80
CA ALA A 417 -1.30 1.24 -14.84
C ALA A 417 -0.81 0.01 -15.62
N LEU A 418 0.46 0.00 -16.03
CA LEU A 418 1.07 -1.14 -16.71
C LEU A 418 1.01 -2.43 -15.86
N SER A 419 1.43 -2.34 -14.59
CA SER A 419 1.39 -3.50 -13.70
C SER A 419 -0.04 -4.00 -13.48
N ASN A 420 -1.01 -3.09 -13.44
CA ASN A 420 -2.42 -3.36 -13.30
C ASN A 420 -2.99 -4.04 -14.54
N SER A 421 -2.66 -3.55 -15.74
CA SER A 421 -3.09 -4.16 -17.00
C SER A 421 -2.53 -5.58 -17.17
N ILE A 422 -1.26 -5.84 -16.79
CA ILE A 422 -0.67 -7.19 -16.82
C ILE A 422 -1.38 -8.11 -15.81
N TYR A 423 -1.64 -7.63 -14.61
CA TYR A 423 -2.36 -8.37 -13.59
C TYR A 423 -3.79 -8.73 -14.07
N PHE A 424 -4.49 -7.75 -14.62
CA PHE A 424 -5.82 -7.94 -15.19
C PHE A 424 -5.82 -8.98 -16.31
N PHE A 425 -4.92 -8.84 -17.26
CA PHE A 425 -4.74 -9.77 -18.38
C PHE A 425 -4.55 -11.22 -17.90
N THR A 426 -3.66 -11.42 -16.93
CA THR A 426 -3.40 -12.75 -16.38
C THR A 426 -4.64 -13.37 -15.74
N ASN A 427 -5.38 -12.59 -14.94
CA ASN A 427 -6.59 -13.10 -14.29
C ASN A 427 -7.75 -13.30 -15.28
N PHE A 428 -7.84 -12.48 -16.34
CA PHE A 428 -8.84 -12.62 -17.38
C PHE A 428 -8.64 -13.92 -18.19
N ILE A 429 -7.39 -14.24 -18.56
CA ILE A 429 -7.05 -15.52 -19.19
C ILE A 429 -7.52 -16.70 -18.31
N LYS A 430 -7.22 -16.62 -17.02
CA LYS A 430 -7.57 -17.68 -16.08
C LYS A 430 -9.08 -17.88 -15.91
N GLN A 431 -9.83 -16.78 -15.84
CA GLN A 431 -11.28 -16.82 -15.69
C GLN A 431 -12.00 -17.38 -16.92
N ASN A 432 -11.45 -17.22 -18.12
CA ASN A 432 -12.06 -17.61 -19.37
C ASN A 432 -11.59 -18.97 -19.90
N LYS A 433 -10.60 -19.63 -19.24
CA LYS A 433 -10.10 -20.98 -19.59
C LYS A 433 -9.89 -21.14 -21.10
N LEU A 434 -8.91 -20.43 -21.67
CA LEU A 434 -8.60 -20.47 -23.09
C LEU A 434 -8.32 -21.90 -23.57
N THR A 435 -8.78 -22.22 -24.76
CA THR A 435 -8.42 -23.48 -25.46
C THR A 435 -6.95 -23.42 -25.91
N ASN A 436 -6.34 -24.57 -26.17
CA ASN A 436 -4.97 -24.63 -26.66
C ASN A 436 -4.78 -23.86 -27.97
N GLU A 437 -5.76 -23.86 -28.84
CA GLU A 437 -5.77 -23.11 -30.10
C GLU A 437 -5.80 -21.58 -29.84
N GLU A 438 -6.67 -21.15 -28.94
CA GLU A 438 -6.73 -19.74 -28.55
C GLU A 438 -5.43 -19.24 -27.89
N GLN A 439 -4.77 -20.08 -27.09
CA GLN A 439 -3.47 -19.76 -26.50
C GLN A 439 -2.38 -19.61 -27.58
N GLN A 440 -2.33 -20.52 -28.56
CA GLN A 440 -1.38 -20.42 -29.67
C GLN A 440 -1.63 -19.18 -30.52
N ASN A 441 -2.87 -18.88 -30.86
CA ASN A 441 -3.23 -17.68 -31.61
C ASN A 441 -2.81 -16.40 -30.86
N LEU A 442 -2.99 -16.37 -29.54
CA LEU A 442 -2.59 -15.24 -28.71
C LEU A 442 -1.08 -15.07 -28.63
N ILE A 443 -0.31 -16.17 -28.59
CA ILE A 443 1.15 -16.16 -28.62
C ILE A 443 1.66 -15.69 -29.97
N GLN A 444 1.07 -16.18 -31.06
CA GLN A 444 1.40 -15.71 -32.39
C GLN A 444 1.12 -14.22 -32.56
N PHE A 445 0.00 -13.75 -32.03
CA PHE A 445 -0.32 -12.32 -31.96
C PHE A 445 0.74 -11.55 -31.17
N LEU A 446 1.14 -12.04 -30.00
CA LEU A 446 2.17 -11.39 -29.15
C LEU A 446 3.54 -11.34 -29.84
N ASN A 447 3.94 -12.38 -30.59
CA ASN A 447 5.19 -12.42 -31.32
C ASN A 447 5.18 -11.48 -32.54
N ASN A 448 4.08 -11.48 -33.30
CA ASN A 448 3.89 -10.52 -34.39
C ASN A 448 3.89 -9.07 -33.90
N PHE A 449 3.37 -8.86 -32.71
CA PHE A 449 3.33 -7.57 -32.06
C PHE A 449 4.70 -7.07 -31.62
N LYS A 450 5.54 -7.93 -31.05
CA LYS A 450 6.93 -7.59 -30.71
C LYS A 450 7.74 -7.18 -31.94
N ASN A 451 7.45 -7.78 -33.10
CA ASN A 451 8.18 -7.53 -34.34
C ASN A 451 7.66 -6.33 -35.15
N ASN A 452 6.35 -6.05 -35.16
CA ASN A 452 5.74 -4.98 -35.95
C ASN A 452 4.45 -4.40 -35.33
N PRO A 453 4.54 -3.49 -34.36
CA PRO A 453 3.37 -3.01 -33.61
C PRO A 453 2.38 -2.18 -34.45
N LYS A 454 2.82 -1.58 -35.57
CA LYS A 454 1.96 -0.73 -36.41
C LYS A 454 0.97 -1.49 -37.28
N ASN A 455 1.27 -2.71 -37.71
CA ASN A 455 0.45 -3.47 -38.65
C ASN A 455 -0.71 -4.23 -37.98
N LEU A 456 -0.75 -4.28 -36.66
CA LEU A 456 -1.69 -5.12 -35.91
C LEU A 456 -3.06 -4.49 -35.68
N LYS A 457 -3.16 -3.16 -35.68
CA LYS A 457 -4.48 -2.49 -35.60
C LYS A 457 -5.41 -2.93 -36.73
N ASN A 458 -4.87 -3.15 -37.92
CA ASN A 458 -5.64 -3.53 -39.11
C ASN A 458 -6.06 -5.01 -39.11
N ASN A 459 -5.30 -5.91 -38.43
CA ASN A 459 -5.62 -7.35 -38.38
C ASN A 459 -6.68 -7.72 -37.35
N LEU A 460 -6.96 -6.85 -36.37
CA LEU A 460 -7.98 -7.09 -35.33
C LEU A 460 -9.42 -6.85 -35.83
N GLU A 461 -9.59 -6.20 -36.96
CA GLU A 461 -10.89 -5.94 -37.59
C GLU A 461 -11.42 -7.13 -38.38
N ASN A 462 -10.60 -8.19 -38.56
CA ASN A 462 -11.03 -9.41 -39.23
C ASN A 462 -12.13 -10.14 -38.44
N LYS A 463 -13.26 -10.40 -39.11
CA LYS A 463 -14.51 -10.93 -38.53
C LYS A 463 -14.43 -12.35 -37.95
N ASN A 464 -13.37 -13.11 -38.19
CA ASN A 464 -13.31 -14.57 -37.86
C ASN A 464 -12.61 -14.90 -36.54
N VAL A 465 -12.30 -13.91 -35.69
CA VAL A 465 -11.63 -14.13 -34.42
C VAL A 465 -12.66 -14.12 -33.28
N SER A 466 -12.55 -15.05 -32.31
CA SER A 466 -13.47 -15.11 -31.17
C SER A 466 -13.38 -13.79 -30.35
N ASP A 467 -14.52 -13.38 -29.78
CA ASP A 467 -14.58 -12.13 -28.99
C ASP A 467 -13.60 -12.12 -27.83
N ASN A 468 -13.32 -13.29 -27.24
CA ASN A 468 -12.32 -13.43 -26.19
C ASN A 468 -10.90 -13.10 -26.66
N ILE A 469 -10.52 -13.54 -27.86
CA ILE A 469 -9.20 -13.26 -28.44
C ILE A 469 -9.11 -11.79 -28.82
N LYS A 470 -10.18 -11.19 -29.38
CA LYS A 470 -10.22 -9.75 -29.66
C LYS A 470 -10.04 -8.94 -28.38
N ALA A 471 -10.74 -9.31 -27.30
CA ALA A 471 -10.63 -8.66 -26.00
C ALA A 471 -9.20 -8.75 -25.43
N LEU A 472 -8.59 -9.92 -25.47
CA LEU A 472 -7.21 -10.16 -25.02
C LEU A 472 -6.19 -9.43 -25.87
N SER A 473 -6.40 -9.35 -27.18
CA SER A 473 -5.53 -8.60 -28.09
C SER A 473 -5.58 -7.09 -27.83
N TYR A 474 -6.76 -6.54 -27.53
CA TYR A 474 -6.87 -5.13 -27.10
C TYR A 474 -6.21 -4.87 -25.76
N LEU A 475 -6.27 -5.82 -24.83
CA LEU A 475 -5.54 -5.71 -23.55
C LEU A 475 -4.04 -5.79 -23.75
N LEU A 476 -3.54 -6.60 -24.66
CA LEU A 476 -2.12 -6.63 -25.03
C LEU A 476 -1.66 -5.31 -25.65
N LEU A 477 -2.49 -4.67 -26.50
CA LEU A 477 -2.21 -3.33 -27.01
C LEU A 477 -2.13 -2.30 -25.89
N GLU A 478 -3.07 -2.34 -24.93
CA GLU A 478 -3.06 -1.45 -23.77
C GLU A 478 -1.80 -1.65 -22.92
N ILE A 479 -1.38 -2.91 -22.70
CA ILE A 479 -0.13 -3.23 -21.98
C ILE A 479 1.08 -2.64 -22.70
N TYR A 480 1.12 -2.75 -24.01
CA TYR A 480 2.25 -2.23 -24.80
C TYR A 480 2.29 -0.70 -24.83
N ASP A 481 1.14 -0.05 -25.06
CA ASP A 481 1.07 1.40 -25.05
C ASP A 481 1.53 1.94 -23.68
N ASN A 482 1.08 1.31 -22.59
CA ASN A 482 1.53 1.64 -21.24
C ASN A 482 3.03 1.35 -21.02
N ALA A 483 3.57 0.25 -21.58
CA ALA A 483 4.98 -0.11 -21.46
C ALA A 483 5.88 0.88 -22.21
N LYS A 484 5.45 1.39 -23.36
CA LYS A 484 6.14 2.44 -24.12
C LYS A 484 6.17 3.76 -23.35
N VAL A 485 5.06 4.18 -22.80
CA VAL A 485 4.99 5.42 -21.99
C VAL A 485 5.81 5.28 -20.71
N SER A 486 5.86 4.09 -20.12
CA SER A 486 6.66 3.78 -18.92
C SER A 486 8.15 3.60 -19.20
N GLN A 487 8.60 3.73 -20.44
CA GLN A 487 10.00 3.48 -20.86
C GLN A 487 10.52 2.08 -20.46
N VAL A 488 9.62 1.12 -20.42
CA VAL A 488 9.93 -0.30 -20.08
C VAL A 488 10.41 -1.04 -21.32
N ILE A 489 10.02 -0.57 -22.51
CA ILE A 489 10.41 -1.08 -23.82
C ILE A 489 11.17 0.00 -24.56
#